data_3e586fc013bf4c39426d6d057e7a9450
#
_entry.id   3e586fc013bf4c39426d6d057e7a9450
#
_cell.length_a   1.000
_cell.length_b   1.000
_cell.length_c   1.000
_cell.angle_alpha   90.00
_cell.angle_beta   90.00
_cell.angle_gamma   90.00
#
_symmetry.space_group_name_H-M   'P 1'
#
loop_
_entity.id
_entity.type
_entity.pdbx_description
1 polymer ?
#
loop_
_entity_poly.entity_id
_entity_poly.type
_entity_poly.pdbx_seq_one_letter_code
_entity_poly.pdbx_strand_id
1 'polypeptide(L)'
;MRILLLAGASFLALASPALAQQADQIEPGDSSRLDTLEPAQAQPARQALKPTGDAIIDRLNALEARVQQLEAENAELKGQAELNEGRLETVETRAAKNVQFGWAPTIADPSGAFTFKPRGVIEADAGLFNEREGGYKFSDGTQLRRIRLGFEGTAFKWWNYRTEVDFAGNAVNITDAYLQYTKIPKTVLTIGQFKAPFGLESNNSDNYNTFLERGMFTNAFGNAGAERRIGIGAAWAPKENINIAAGLFGDNESISRGSGAAPGESWGINGRATWEPVFDTGKIIHLGISGYYRDRLKSGDTPDAVRLSDRPNIRIDGGNIADSGVITNVRSLQYGGVEAAGVLGPLTVAGEAGRLWLDRFGGDNEHFTGYYGYAAYMLTGETRPFKGGNFDRIRPFKDVGNGGLGAFEIAFRYDHLNLANTPVLARAGNEASSVTTGLNWYFNPYAKLMFNWIRFWGDNTPLDPIGSKTKGDAFATRLHLDF
;
A
#
# COMPACT_ATOMS: atom_id res chain seq x y z
N MET A 1 9.70 -25.93 -7.49
CA MET A 1 8.39 -26.02 -6.80
C MET A 1 8.46 -26.65 -5.40
N ARG A 2 9.60 -27.17 -4.93
CA ARG A 2 9.77 -27.71 -3.56
C ARG A 2 10.45 -26.78 -2.55
N ILE A 3 10.95 -25.61 -2.98
CA ILE A 3 11.69 -24.66 -2.13
C ILE A 3 10.75 -23.58 -1.54
N LEU A 4 9.58 -23.33 -2.12
CA LEU A 4 8.61 -22.36 -1.60
C LEU A 4 7.77 -22.84 -0.40
N LEU A 5 7.73 -24.17 -0.14
CA LEU A 5 6.98 -24.72 0.99
C LEU A 5 7.75 -24.70 2.32
N LEU A 6 9.07 -24.53 2.30
CA LEU A 6 9.90 -24.45 3.51
C LEU A 6 9.97 -23.04 4.14
N ALA A 7 9.74 -21.99 3.36
CA ALA A 7 9.71 -20.62 3.88
C ALA A 7 8.40 -20.27 4.62
N GLY A 8 7.29 -20.96 4.27
CA GLY A 8 5.99 -20.75 4.94
C GLY A 8 5.89 -21.37 6.34
N ALA A 9 6.62 -22.46 6.58
CA ALA A 9 6.56 -23.18 7.86
C ALA A 9 7.37 -22.49 8.98
N SER A 10 8.41 -21.73 8.63
CA SER A 10 9.26 -21.05 9.62
C SER A 10 8.63 -19.78 10.20
N PHE A 11 7.68 -19.14 9.50
CA PHE A 11 6.96 -17.97 10.02
C PHE A 11 5.86 -18.31 11.03
N LEU A 12 5.30 -19.52 10.96
CA LEU A 12 4.31 -20.01 11.94
C LEU A 12 4.95 -20.44 13.27
N ALA A 13 6.23 -20.81 13.27
CA ALA A 13 6.93 -21.25 14.47
C ALA A 13 7.35 -20.10 15.42
N LEU A 14 7.42 -18.85 14.94
CA LEU A 14 7.79 -17.69 15.75
C LEU A 14 6.59 -17.02 16.47
N ALA A 15 5.35 -17.39 16.14
CA ALA A 15 4.15 -16.85 16.78
C ALA A 15 3.63 -17.71 17.96
N SER A 16 4.24 -18.85 18.21
CA SER A 16 3.72 -19.86 19.17
C SER A 16 3.81 -19.54 20.67
N PRO A 17 4.79 -18.76 21.21
CA PRO A 17 4.83 -18.53 22.65
C PRO A 17 3.80 -17.53 23.16
N ALA A 18 3.39 -16.57 22.34
CA ALA A 18 2.46 -15.52 22.78
C ALA A 18 1.00 -15.97 22.79
N LEU A 19 0.62 -16.92 21.92
CA LEU A 19 -0.74 -17.47 21.88
C LEU A 19 -1.01 -18.48 23.02
N ALA A 20 0.03 -19.15 23.50
CA ALA A 20 -0.12 -20.08 24.61
C ALA A 20 -0.31 -19.37 25.96
N GLN A 21 0.23 -18.16 26.14
CA GLN A 21 0.05 -17.38 27.37
C GLN A 21 -1.27 -16.61 27.44
N GLN A 22 -1.91 -16.34 26.30
CA GLN A 22 -3.24 -15.68 26.27
C GLN A 22 -4.40 -16.67 26.45
N ALA A 23 -4.18 -17.96 26.31
CA ALA A 23 -5.21 -18.99 26.55
C ALA A 23 -5.55 -19.13 28.05
N ASP A 24 -4.65 -18.71 28.96
CA ASP A 24 -4.85 -18.79 30.40
C ASP A 24 -5.57 -17.58 31.04
N GLN A 25 -5.91 -16.56 30.27
CA GLN A 25 -6.61 -15.35 30.77
C GLN A 25 -8.00 -15.12 30.18
N ILE A 26 -8.61 -16.14 29.57
CA ILE A 26 -10.02 -16.07 29.20
C ILE A 26 -10.84 -16.52 30.41
N GLU A 27 -11.48 -15.60 31.07
CA GLU A 27 -12.47 -15.90 32.10
C GLU A 27 -13.47 -16.95 31.58
N PRO A 28 -13.86 -17.95 32.39
CA PRO A 28 -14.76 -19.00 31.96
C PRO A 28 -16.15 -18.43 31.78
N GLY A 29 -16.50 -18.10 30.56
CA GLY A 29 -17.85 -17.82 30.14
C GLY A 29 -18.69 -19.09 30.27
N ASP A 30 -19.59 -19.07 31.25
CA ASP A 30 -20.75 -19.94 31.45
C ASP A 30 -20.55 -21.45 31.17
N SER A 31 -19.86 -22.12 32.10
CA SER A 31 -19.70 -23.57 32.15
C SER A 31 -21.01 -24.30 32.60
N SER A 32 -22.14 -23.62 32.80
CA SER A 32 -23.35 -24.19 33.32
C SER A 32 -24.13 -25.12 32.36
N ARG A 33 -23.63 -25.34 31.13
CA ARG A 33 -24.25 -26.26 30.17
C ARG A 33 -23.46 -27.53 29.89
N LEU A 34 -22.32 -27.73 30.51
CA LEU A 34 -21.47 -28.93 30.31
C LEU A 34 -21.55 -29.91 31.49
N ASP A 35 -22.23 -29.56 32.56
CA ASP A 35 -22.32 -30.39 33.77
C ASP A 35 -23.46 -31.43 33.77
N THR A 36 -24.10 -31.70 32.66
CA THR A 36 -25.18 -32.69 32.57
C THR A 36 -24.84 -33.99 31.81
N LEU A 37 -23.56 -34.26 31.61
CA LEU A 37 -23.13 -35.63 31.24
C LEU A 37 -22.69 -36.33 32.51
N GLU A 38 -23.64 -37.01 33.16
CA GLU A 38 -23.30 -37.99 34.23
C GLU A 38 -22.20 -38.95 33.70
N PRO A 39 -21.13 -39.13 34.49
CA PRO A 39 -20.13 -40.14 34.13
C PRO A 39 -20.86 -41.50 34.10
N ALA A 40 -20.72 -42.24 33.01
CA ALA A 40 -21.22 -43.58 32.92
C ALA A 40 -20.77 -44.35 34.16
N GLN A 41 -21.74 -44.81 34.96
CA GLN A 41 -21.48 -45.56 36.19
C GLN A 41 -20.58 -46.73 35.84
N ALA A 42 -19.37 -46.74 36.35
CA ALA A 42 -18.47 -47.88 36.28
C ALA A 42 -19.20 -49.08 36.94
N GLN A 43 -19.47 -50.10 36.16
CA GLN A 43 -19.99 -51.36 36.72
C GLN A 43 -19.03 -51.86 37.80
N PRO A 44 -19.52 -52.31 38.94
CA PRO A 44 -18.66 -52.77 40.03
C PRO A 44 -17.80 -53.89 39.53
N ALA A 45 -16.48 -53.77 39.75
CA ALA A 45 -15.50 -54.79 39.41
C ALA A 45 -15.95 -56.14 39.96
N ARG A 46 -16.19 -57.11 39.07
CA ARG A 46 -16.48 -58.48 39.48
C ARG A 46 -15.29 -58.97 40.32
N GLN A 47 -15.62 -59.50 41.53
CA GLN A 47 -14.64 -60.05 42.44
C GLN A 47 -13.75 -61.07 41.72
N ALA A 48 -12.44 -60.92 41.86
CA ALA A 48 -11.48 -61.89 41.36
C ALA A 48 -11.84 -63.30 41.81
N LEU A 49 -12.07 -64.17 40.88
CA LEU A 49 -12.33 -65.62 41.15
C LEU A 49 -11.09 -66.20 41.84
N LYS A 50 -11.33 -66.98 42.95
CA LYS A 50 -10.24 -67.70 43.64
C LYS A 50 -9.58 -68.70 42.72
N PRO A 51 -8.26 -68.93 42.83
CA PRO A 51 -7.56 -69.92 42.03
C PRO A 51 -8.21 -71.27 42.19
N THR A 52 -8.53 -71.97 41.12
CA THR A 52 -9.23 -73.26 41.10
C THR A 52 -8.27 -74.45 41.23
N GLY A 53 -6.95 -74.24 41.21
CA GLY A 53 -5.93 -75.32 41.18
C GLY A 53 -5.70 -75.93 39.81
N ASP A 54 -6.50 -75.59 38.78
CA ASP A 54 -6.28 -75.95 37.41
C ASP A 54 -5.63 -74.81 36.64
N ALA A 55 -4.38 -74.94 36.26
CA ALA A 55 -3.56 -73.92 35.62
C ALA A 55 -4.15 -73.38 34.29
N ILE A 56 -4.98 -74.16 33.61
CA ILE A 56 -5.64 -73.75 32.36
C ILE A 56 -6.83 -72.88 32.68
N ILE A 57 -7.65 -73.19 33.67
CA ILE A 57 -8.81 -72.43 34.10
C ILE A 57 -8.36 -71.05 34.67
N ASP A 58 -7.31 -71.08 35.47
CA ASP A 58 -6.74 -69.83 36.02
C ASP A 58 -6.21 -68.91 34.91
N ARG A 59 -5.61 -69.48 33.88
CA ARG A 59 -5.11 -68.69 32.72
C ARG A 59 -6.25 -68.17 31.86
N LEU A 60 -7.34 -68.94 31.68
CA LEU A 60 -8.56 -68.47 30.98
C LEU A 60 -9.21 -67.29 31.73
N ASN A 61 -9.38 -67.43 33.03
CA ASN A 61 -9.94 -66.36 33.87
C ASN A 61 -9.07 -65.06 33.82
N ALA A 62 -7.74 -65.23 33.80
CA ALA A 62 -6.80 -64.12 33.66
C ALA A 62 -6.91 -63.43 32.25
N LEU A 63 -7.09 -64.24 31.20
CA LEU A 63 -7.30 -63.69 29.83
C LEU A 63 -8.66 -63.02 29.69
N GLU A 64 -9.73 -63.59 30.26
CA GLU A 64 -11.05 -62.95 30.26
C GLU A 64 -11.03 -61.60 31.00
N ALA A 65 -10.36 -61.54 32.15
CA ALA A 65 -10.16 -60.27 32.89
C ALA A 65 -9.38 -59.23 32.05
N ARG A 66 -8.36 -59.70 31.32
CA ARG A 66 -7.57 -58.82 30.43
C ARG A 66 -8.38 -58.32 29.23
N VAL A 67 -9.22 -59.19 28.62
CA VAL A 67 -10.12 -58.80 27.53
C VAL A 67 -11.12 -57.73 28.02
N GLN A 68 -11.74 -57.94 29.18
CA GLN A 68 -12.67 -56.97 29.77
C GLN A 68 -11.96 -55.63 30.05
N GLN A 69 -10.73 -55.69 30.56
CA GLN A 69 -9.93 -54.47 30.77
C GLN A 69 -9.66 -53.73 29.44
N LEU A 70 -9.24 -54.47 28.40
CA LEU A 70 -8.97 -53.88 27.08
C LEU A 70 -10.24 -53.37 26.39
N GLU A 71 -11.38 -54.02 26.61
CA GLU A 71 -12.67 -53.53 26.09
C GLU A 71 -13.10 -52.20 26.78
N ALA A 72 -12.89 -52.10 28.09
CA ALA A 72 -13.13 -50.87 28.83
C ALA A 72 -12.20 -49.73 28.41
N GLU A 73 -10.91 -50.04 28.24
CA GLU A 73 -9.91 -49.09 27.76
C GLU A 73 -10.20 -48.64 26.31
N ASN A 74 -10.64 -49.55 25.44
CA ASN A 74 -11.09 -49.19 24.08
C ASN A 74 -12.35 -48.34 24.06
N ALA A 75 -13.30 -48.58 24.96
CA ALA A 75 -14.50 -47.76 25.07
C ALA A 75 -14.16 -46.34 25.57
N GLU A 76 -13.24 -46.21 26.50
CA GLU A 76 -12.74 -44.91 26.99
C GLU A 76 -11.99 -44.12 25.87
N LEU A 77 -11.07 -44.82 25.16
CA LEU A 77 -10.34 -44.24 24.03
C LEU A 77 -11.27 -43.78 22.89
N LYS A 78 -12.32 -44.54 22.58
CA LYS A 78 -13.33 -44.15 21.60
C LYS A 78 -14.10 -42.89 22.06
N GLY A 79 -14.50 -42.83 23.32
CA GLY A 79 -15.16 -41.65 23.88
C GLY A 79 -14.25 -40.41 23.82
N GLN A 80 -12.96 -40.57 24.13
CA GLN A 80 -11.99 -39.48 23.99
C GLN A 80 -11.79 -39.04 22.53
N ALA A 81 -11.77 -39.98 21.60
CA ALA A 81 -11.65 -39.70 20.17
C ALA A 81 -12.87 -38.88 19.65
N GLU A 82 -14.08 -39.32 20.00
CA GLU A 82 -15.33 -38.59 19.64
C GLU A 82 -15.38 -37.16 20.23
N LEU A 83 -14.96 -37.01 21.50
CA LEU A 83 -14.84 -35.69 22.12
C LEU A 83 -13.82 -34.79 21.41
N ASN A 84 -12.68 -35.33 21.03
CA ASN A 84 -11.65 -34.61 20.31
C ASN A 84 -12.09 -34.23 18.89
N GLU A 85 -12.81 -35.12 18.21
CA GLU A 85 -13.38 -34.87 16.89
C GLU A 85 -14.42 -33.71 16.94
N GLY A 86 -15.32 -33.72 17.91
CA GLY A 86 -16.27 -32.64 18.13
C GLY A 86 -15.59 -31.32 18.51
N ARG A 87 -14.48 -31.35 19.24
CA ARG A 87 -13.67 -30.16 19.55
C ARG A 87 -12.96 -29.62 18.30
N LEU A 88 -12.39 -30.51 17.47
CA LEU A 88 -11.78 -30.14 16.20
C LEU A 88 -12.80 -29.50 15.26
N GLU A 89 -13.96 -30.10 15.07
CA GLU A 89 -15.04 -29.54 14.24
C GLU A 89 -15.48 -28.15 14.73
N THR A 90 -15.57 -27.98 16.05
CA THR A 90 -15.89 -26.66 16.64
C THR A 90 -14.79 -25.64 16.37
N VAL A 91 -13.52 -26.01 16.50
CA VAL A 91 -12.38 -25.13 16.23
C VAL A 91 -12.30 -24.80 14.75
N GLU A 92 -12.46 -25.77 13.86
CA GLU A 92 -12.47 -25.56 12.41
C GLU A 92 -13.62 -24.64 11.98
N THR A 93 -14.82 -24.84 12.51
CA THR A 93 -15.98 -24.00 12.22
C THR A 93 -15.79 -22.56 12.71
N ARG A 94 -15.17 -22.37 13.89
CA ARG A 94 -14.82 -21.04 14.40
C ARG A 94 -13.71 -20.40 13.58
N ALA A 95 -12.66 -21.16 13.23
CA ALA A 95 -11.59 -20.67 12.40
C ALA A 95 -12.10 -20.25 11.02
N ALA A 96 -12.95 -21.05 10.37
CA ALA A 96 -13.56 -20.73 9.09
C ALA A 96 -14.43 -19.47 9.11
N LYS A 97 -15.07 -19.16 10.25
CA LYS A 97 -15.83 -17.91 10.42
C LYS A 97 -14.94 -16.70 10.64
N ASN A 98 -13.79 -16.86 11.26
CA ASN A 98 -12.93 -15.77 11.67
C ASN A 98 -11.81 -15.46 10.68
N VAL A 99 -11.50 -16.37 9.74
CA VAL A 99 -10.48 -16.18 8.71
C VAL A 99 -11.13 -16.26 7.35
N GLN A 100 -11.15 -15.14 6.64
CA GLN A 100 -11.60 -15.08 5.26
C GLN A 100 -10.37 -15.18 4.35
N PHE A 101 -10.31 -16.22 3.55
CA PHE A 101 -9.27 -16.41 2.55
C PHE A 101 -9.66 -15.70 1.26
N GLY A 102 -8.87 -14.71 0.88
CA GLY A 102 -8.87 -14.05 -0.41
C GLY A 102 -7.44 -14.02 -0.94
N TRP A 103 -7.07 -13.00 -1.69
CA TRP A 103 -5.68 -12.78 -2.10
C TRP A 103 -4.76 -12.44 -0.91
N ALA A 104 -5.32 -11.86 0.16
CA ALA A 104 -4.70 -11.81 1.48
C ALA A 104 -5.71 -12.28 2.53
N PRO A 105 -5.29 -13.07 3.52
CA PRO A 105 -6.19 -13.51 4.58
C PRO A 105 -6.63 -12.31 5.41
N THR A 106 -7.91 -12.27 5.76
CA THR A 106 -8.45 -11.31 6.73
C THR A 106 -8.88 -12.09 7.95
N ILE A 107 -8.32 -11.76 9.11
CA ILE A 107 -8.67 -12.32 10.40
C ILE A 107 -9.63 -11.33 11.06
N ALA A 108 -10.80 -11.80 11.50
CA ALA A 108 -11.79 -10.99 12.17
C ALA A 108 -12.25 -11.67 13.45
N ASP A 109 -12.54 -10.89 14.50
CA ASP A 109 -13.26 -11.41 15.66
C ASP A 109 -14.73 -11.64 15.31
N PRO A 110 -15.47 -12.47 16.05
CA PRO A 110 -16.89 -12.78 15.77
C PRO A 110 -17.81 -11.55 15.75
N SER A 111 -17.46 -10.50 16.48
CA SER A 111 -18.25 -9.25 16.54
C SER A 111 -17.92 -8.30 15.39
N GLY A 112 -16.83 -8.53 14.65
CA GLY A 112 -16.29 -7.63 13.63
C GLY A 112 -15.72 -6.32 14.21
N ALA A 113 -15.55 -6.23 15.52
CA ALA A 113 -14.96 -5.06 16.16
C ALA A 113 -13.44 -4.96 15.96
N PHE A 114 -12.80 -6.11 15.72
CA PHE A 114 -11.37 -6.22 15.43
C PHE A 114 -11.16 -6.98 14.14
N THR A 115 -10.40 -6.40 13.22
CA THR A 115 -9.95 -7.07 12.00
C THR A 115 -8.45 -6.85 11.81
N PHE A 116 -7.80 -7.82 11.21
CA PHE A 116 -6.39 -7.75 10.83
C PHE A 116 -6.24 -8.31 9.42
N LYS A 117 -5.59 -7.57 8.55
CA LYS A 117 -5.26 -7.96 7.19
C LYS A 117 -3.81 -7.63 6.89
N PRO A 118 -2.94 -8.62 6.61
CA PRO A 118 -1.62 -8.36 6.07
C PRO A 118 -1.71 -7.77 4.67
N ARG A 119 -0.73 -6.98 4.30
CA ARG A 119 -0.60 -6.39 2.98
C ARG A 119 0.85 -6.36 2.54
N GLY A 120 1.07 -6.45 1.24
CA GLY A 120 2.41 -6.40 0.68
C GLY A 120 2.41 -5.84 -0.73
N VAL A 121 3.56 -5.29 -1.14
CA VAL A 121 3.82 -4.83 -2.51
C VAL A 121 5.24 -5.22 -2.88
N ILE A 122 5.40 -5.82 -4.06
CA ILE A 122 6.70 -6.10 -4.67
C ILE A 122 6.69 -5.51 -6.08
N GLU A 123 7.65 -4.64 -6.35
CA GLU A 123 7.90 -4.09 -7.68
C GLU A 123 9.36 -4.29 -8.07
N ALA A 124 9.57 -4.98 -9.18
CA ALA A 124 10.89 -5.19 -9.77
C ALA A 124 10.92 -4.54 -11.15
N ASP A 125 11.91 -3.67 -11.36
CA ASP A 125 12.09 -2.90 -12.58
C ASP A 125 13.36 -3.34 -13.32
N ALA A 126 13.29 -3.24 -14.65
CA ALA A 126 14.44 -3.25 -15.53
C ALA A 126 14.32 -2.12 -16.55
N GLY A 127 15.43 -1.52 -16.96
CA GLY A 127 15.43 -0.42 -17.91
C GLY A 127 16.73 -0.28 -18.68
N LEU A 128 16.57 0.21 -19.91
CA LEU A 128 17.63 0.50 -20.86
C LEU A 128 17.48 1.94 -21.31
N PHE A 129 18.58 2.65 -21.44
CA PHE A 129 18.61 4.02 -21.92
C PHE A 129 19.33 4.13 -23.28
N ASN A 130 18.89 5.10 -24.08
CA ASN A 130 19.51 5.46 -25.34
C ASN A 130 19.58 6.98 -25.43
N GLU A 131 20.75 7.54 -25.10
CA GLU A 131 20.98 8.99 -25.17
C GLU A 131 21.02 9.46 -26.63
N ARG A 132 20.38 10.58 -26.90
CA ARG A 132 20.33 11.21 -28.23
C ARG A 132 21.08 12.53 -28.29
N GLU A 133 21.10 13.28 -27.18
CA GLU A 133 21.74 14.57 -27.07
C GLU A 133 22.13 14.80 -25.60
N GLY A 134 23.31 15.39 -25.37
CA GLY A 134 23.90 15.59 -24.05
C GLY A 134 25.14 14.72 -23.84
N GLY A 135 25.90 15.02 -22.80
CA GLY A 135 27.12 14.30 -22.42
C GLY A 135 26.91 13.25 -21.34
N TYR A 136 25.83 13.36 -20.58
CA TYR A 136 25.51 12.44 -19.50
C TYR A 136 25.16 11.05 -20.05
N LYS A 137 25.70 10.04 -19.41
CA LYS A 137 25.43 8.63 -19.74
C LYS A 137 24.56 8.01 -18.66
N PHE A 138 23.30 7.72 -19.02
CA PHE A 138 22.39 7.02 -18.14
C PHE A 138 22.79 5.55 -17.98
N SER A 139 22.63 5.01 -16.79
CA SER A 139 22.95 3.62 -16.48
C SER A 139 21.75 2.72 -16.71
N ASP A 140 21.95 1.72 -17.58
CA ASP A 140 21.03 0.58 -17.68
C ASP A 140 21.07 -0.25 -16.40
N GLY A 141 19.97 -0.94 -16.08
CA GLY A 141 20.00 -1.82 -14.93
C GLY A 141 18.65 -2.36 -14.49
N THR A 142 18.69 -2.93 -13.29
CA THR A 142 17.53 -3.47 -12.60
C THR A 142 17.48 -2.94 -11.17
N GLN A 143 16.29 -2.87 -10.60
CA GLN A 143 16.09 -2.51 -9.20
C GLN A 143 14.84 -3.16 -8.61
N LEU A 144 14.82 -3.34 -7.31
CA LEU A 144 13.59 -3.54 -6.56
C LEU A 144 13.05 -2.16 -6.18
N ARG A 145 12.02 -1.73 -6.92
CA ARG A 145 11.48 -0.36 -6.81
C ARG A 145 10.69 -0.15 -5.52
N ARG A 146 9.94 -1.18 -5.11
CA ARG A 146 9.20 -1.25 -3.85
C ARG A 146 9.22 -2.67 -3.30
N ILE A 147 9.48 -2.78 -2.02
CA ILE A 147 9.30 -4.00 -1.23
C ILE A 147 8.60 -3.58 0.04
N ARG A 148 7.27 -3.59 0.02
CA ARG A 148 6.47 -3.13 1.15
C ARG A 148 5.81 -4.28 1.86
N LEU A 149 5.85 -4.23 3.18
CA LEU A 149 5.08 -5.10 4.06
C LEU A 149 4.36 -4.24 5.08
N GLY A 150 3.15 -4.65 5.41
CA GLY A 150 2.34 -3.93 6.36
C GLY A 150 1.10 -4.70 6.78
N PHE A 151 0.29 -4.05 7.54
CA PHE A 151 -1.01 -4.55 7.95
C PHE A 151 -2.00 -3.40 8.09
N GLU A 152 -3.26 -3.72 7.91
CA GLU A 152 -4.38 -2.81 8.12
C GLU A 152 -5.53 -3.55 8.80
N GLY A 153 -6.42 -2.82 9.43
CA GLY A 153 -7.57 -3.41 10.05
C GLY A 153 -8.42 -2.40 10.81
N THR A 154 -9.33 -2.94 11.60
CA THR A 154 -10.22 -2.19 12.47
C THR A 154 -9.97 -2.58 13.92
N ALA A 155 -10.04 -1.64 14.83
CA ALA A 155 -10.01 -1.85 16.27
C ALA A 155 -11.20 -1.10 16.90
N PHE A 156 -11.82 -1.72 17.91
CA PHE A 156 -12.97 -1.12 18.64
C PHE A 156 -14.10 -0.66 17.71
N LYS A 157 -14.30 -1.36 16.59
CA LYS A 157 -15.38 -1.12 15.60
C LYS A 157 -15.24 0.19 14.77
N TRP A 158 -14.68 1.25 15.34
CA TRP A 158 -14.68 2.60 14.77
C TRP A 158 -13.30 3.16 14.45
N TRP A 159 -12.24 2.46 14.84
CA TRP A 159 -10.87 2.86 14.59
C TRP A 159 -10.25 1.95 13.55
N ASN A 160 -9.99 2.49 12.37
CA ASN A 160 -9.14 1.80 11.40
C ASN A 160 -7.68 2.14 11.68
N TYR A 161 -6.80 1.20 11.40
CA TYR A 161 -5.36 1.40 11.52
C TYR A 161 -4.66 0.87 10.27
N ARG A 162 -3.51 1.48 9.95
CA ARG A 162 -2.60 0.98 8.94
C ARG A 162 -1.17 1.26 9.35
N THR A 163 -0.30 0.27 9.12
CA THR A 163 1.15 0.41 9.17
C THR A 163 1.73 -0.26 7.94
N GLU A 164 2.63 0.43 7.25
CA GLU A 164 3.32 -0.10 6.07
C GLU A 164 4.76 0.41 6.05
N VAL A 165 5.70 -0.49 5.76
CA VAL A 165 7.14 -0.21 5.71
C VAL A 165 7.66 -0.61 4.34
N ASP A 166 8.50 0.24 3.72
CA ASP A 166 9.21 -0.02 2.48
C ASP A 166 10.67 -0.35 2.77
N PHE A 167 11.13 -1.49 2.27
CA PHE A 167 12.50 -2.01 2.43
C PHE A 167 13.35 -1.82 1.17
N ALA A 168 12.84 -1.16 0.14
CA ALA A 168 13.57 -0.95 -1.10
C ALA A 168 14.79 -0.03 -0.89
N GLY A 169 15.87 -0.28 -1.66
CA GLY A 169 17.08 0.54 -1.59
C GLY A 169 17.95 0.30 -0.37
N ASN A 170 17.84 -0.86 0.30
CA ASN A 170 18.55 -1.20 1.53
C ASN A 170 18.28 -0.22 2.70
N ALA A 171 17.11 0.41 2.69
CA ALA A 171 16.64 1.32 3.73
C ALA A 171 15.33 0.80 4.32
N VAL A 172 15.02 1.24 5.53
CA VAL A 172 13.75 0.96 6.19
C VAL A 172 13.00 2.29 6.30
N ASN A 173 11.94 2.45 5.50
CA ASN A 173 11.16 3.67 5.47
C ASN A 173 9.70 3.37 5.83
N ILE A 174 9.18 4.02 6.86
CA ILE A 174 7.77 3.94 7.21
C ILE A 174 6.98 4.73 6.18
N THR A 175 6.15 4.05 5.39
CA THR A 175 5.30 4.73 4.41
C THR A 175 4.01 5.21 5.06
N ASP A 176 3.28 4.34 5.71
CA ASP A 176 2.03 4.66 6.39
C ASP A 176 2.09 4.20 7.85
N ALA A 177 1.69 5.05 8.79
CA ALA A 177 1.53 4.72 10.20
C ALA A 177 0.45 5.64 10.79
N TYR A 178 -0.82 5.22 10.73
CA TYR A 178 -1.93 6.08 11.11
C TYR A 178 -3.12 5.33 11.74
N LEU A 179 -3.93 6.10 12.45
CA LEU A 179 -5.25 5.71 12.95
C LEU A 179 -6.33 6.58 12.28
N GLN A 180 -7.46 5.96 11.99
CA GLN A 180 -8.63 6.65 11.44
C GLN A 180 -9.86 6.40 12.31
N TYR A 181 -10.56 7.47 12.66
CA TYR A 181 -11.85 7.40 13.35
C TYR A 181 -13.00 7.57 12.36
N THR A 182 -13.91 6.60 12.32
CA THR A 182 -14.95 6.47 11.29
C THR A 182 -16.39 6.51 11.82
N LYS A 183 -16.60 6.78 13.11
CA LYS A 183 -17.96 6.80 13.69
C LYS A 183 -18.80 8.00 13.23
N ILE A 184 -18.16 9.10 12.80
CA ILE A 184 -18.86 10.29 12.31
C ILE A 184 -19.37 9.98 10.89
N PRO A 185 -20.68 10.08 10.63
CA PRO A 185 -21.22 9.77 9.32
C PRO A 185 -20.52 10.55 8.19
N LYS A 186 -20.16 9.86 7.12
CA LYS A 186 -19.54 10.45 5.92
C LYS A 186 -18.20 11.15 6.18
N THR A 187 -17.61 10.97 7.35
CA THR A 187 -16.37 11.65 7.77
C THR A 187 -15.36 10.65 8.29
N VAL A 188 -14.12 10.79 7.86
CA VAL A 188 -12.97 10.05 8.36
C VAL A 188 -11.98 11.04 8.93
N LEU A 189 -11.67 10.92 10.22
CA LEU A 189 -10.58 11.67 10.84
C LEU A 189 -9.34 10.78 10.87
N THR A 190 -8.19 11.31 10.46
CA THR A 190 -6.93 10.56 10.39
C THR A 190 -5.87 11.27 11.22
N ILE A 191 -5.12 10.51 12.01
CA ILE A 191 -3.95 10.99 12.76
C ILE A 191 -2.78 10.03 12.57
N GLY A 192 -1.58 10.56 12.36
CA GLY A 192 -0.35 9.80 12.14
C GLY A 192 0.35 10.19 10.86
N GLN A 193 1.15 9.30 10.29
CA GLN A 193 1.82 9.50 9.02
C GLN A 193 1.02 8.92 7.87
N PHE A 194 0.59 9.76 6.95
CA PHE A 194 -0.17 9.40 5.75
C PHE A 194 0.05 10.42 4.62
N LYS A 195 -0.41 10.10 3.41
CA LYS A 195 -0.37 11.04 2.29
C LYS A 195 -1.26 12.24 2.58
N ALA A 196 -0.69 13.45 2.53
CA ALA A 196 -1.45 14.68 2.60
C ALA A 196 -2.30 14.85 1.32
N PRO A 197 -3.51 15.41 1.39
CA PRO A 197 -4.36 15.64 0.22
C PRO A 197 -3.67 16.51 -0.83
N PHE A 198 -3.46 15.95 -2.06
CA PHE A 198 -2.77 16.63 -3.16
C PHE A 198 -3.00 15.90 -4.48
N GLY A 199 -3.68 16.52 -5.44
CA GLY A 199 -3.85 16.05 -6.81
C GLY A 199 -4.48 14.65 -6.96
N LEU A 200 -4.80 14.26 -8.16
CA LEU A 200 -5.35 12.95 -8.51
C LEU A 200 -4.28 11.86 -8.47
N GLU A 201 -3.18 12.07 -9.23
CA GLU A 201 -2.14 11.03 -9.39
C GLU A 201 -1.40 10.74 -8.09
N SER A 202 -1.18 11.76 -7.24
CA SER A 202 -0.57 11.57 -5.92
C SER A 202 -1.48 10.83 -4.96
N ASN A 203 -2.79 11.12 -4.93
CA ASN A 203 -3.74 10.44 -4.05
C ASN A 203 -4.05 9.01 -4.49
N ASN A 204 -3.93 8.70 -5.79
CA ASN A 204 -4.06 7.32 -6.25
C ASN A 204 -3.05 6.41 -5.53
N SER A 205 -3.47 5.18 -5.29
CA SER A 205 -2.53 4.14 -4.84
C SER A 205 -1.47 3.88 -5.92
N ASP A 206 -0.23 3.71 -5.50
CA ASP A 206 0.87 3.31 -6.40
C ASP A 206 0.53 2.02 -7.17
N ASN A 207 -0.25 1.11 -6.56
CA ASN A 207 -0.69 -0.15 -7.13
C ASN A 207 -1.57 0.02 -8.38
N TYR A 208 -2.22 1.18 -8.53
CA TYR A 208 -3.19 1.45 -9.60
C TYR A 208 -2.67 2.39 -10.69
N ASN A 209 -1.40 2.78 -10.61
CA ASN A 209 -0.78 3.62 -11.62
C ASN A 209 -0.83 2.97 -12.99
N THR A 210 -1.11 3.79 -14.01
CA THR A 210 -1.11 3.43 -15.43
C THR A 210 0.32 3.35 -15.98
N PHE A 211 1.23 4.20 -15.50
CA PHE A 211 2.63 4.25 -15.89
C PHE A 211 3.52 3.79 -14.73
N LEU A 212 4.77 3.41 -15.02
CA LEU A 212 5.72 2.97 -14.00
C LEU A 212 5.87 4.02 -12.89
N GLU A 213 6.03 5.28 -13.26
CA GLU A 213 6.17 6.39 -12.32
C GLU A 213 5.11 7.47 -12.55
N ARG A 214 4.81 8.24 -11.51
CA ARG A 214 4.01 9.46 -11.62
C ARG A 214 4.72 10.50 -12.46
N GLY A 215 3.97 11.47 -12.97
CA GLY A 215 4.51 12.59 -13.71
C GLY A 215 5.54 13.40 -12.92
N MET A 216 6.51 13.99 -13.62
CA MET A 216 7.59 14.79 -13.02
C MET A 216 7.03 15.90 -12.12
N PHE A 217 5.99 16.58 -12.60
CA PHE A 217 5.30 17.62 -11.85
C PHE A 217 4.71 17.10 -10.54
N THR A 218 4.01 15.95 -10.58
CA THR A 218 3.40 15.35 -9.39
C THR A 218 4.46 14.97 -8.36
N ASN A 219 5.59 14.41 -8.81
CA ASN A 219 6.69 14.05 -7.92
C ASN A 219 7.39 15.28 -7.33
N ALA A 220 7.78 16.25 -8.17
CA ALA A 220 8.54 17.41 -7.72
C ALA A 220 7.75 18.27 -6.72
N PHE A 221 6.48 18.57 -7.02
CA PHE A 221 5.65 19.42 -6.16
C PHE A 221 5.05 18.63 -4.99
N GLY A 222 4.74 17.35 -5.19
CA GLY A 222 4.29 16.47 -4.13
C GLY A 222 5.34 16.27 -3.05
N ASN A 223 6.58 15.95 -3.43
CA ASN A 223 7.69 15.79 -2.48
C ASN A 223 7.95 17.06 -1.65
N ALA A 224 7.78 18.22 -2.25
CA ALA A 224 7.96 19.49 -1.55
C ALA A 224 6.92 19.73 -0.45
N GLY A 225 5.66 19.31 -0.63
CA GLY A 225 4.61 19.73 0.29
C GLY A 225 3.53 18.69 0.66
N ALA A 226 3.43 17.58 -0.03
CA ALA A 226 2.25 16.71 0.08
C ALA A 226 2.53 15.19 0.16
N GLU A 227 3.75 14.72 -0.03
CA GLU A 227 4.08 13.31 0.23
C GLU A 227 3.79 12.96 1.70
N ARG A 228 3.99 11.73 2.11
CA ARG A 228 3.66 11.24 3.46
C ARG A 228 4.24 12.12 4.55
N ARG A 229 3.37 12.60 5.43
CA ARG A 229 3.70 13.51 6.53
C ARG A 229 2.93 13.13 7.79
N ILE A 230 3.51 13.42 8.92
CA ILE A 230 2.84 13.27 10.21
C ILE A 230 1.87 14.43 10.38
N GLY A 231 0.61 14.11 10.70
CA GLY A 231 -0.40 15.15 10.83
C GLY A 231 -1.75 14.65 11.32
N ILE A 232 -2.70 15.58 11.28
CA ILE A 232 -4.10 15.32 11.52
C ILE A 232 -4.91 15.83 10.33
N GLY A 233 -5.81 15.01 9.82
CA GLY A 233 -6.65 15.35 8.66
C GLY A 233 -8.07 14.86 8.82
N ALA A 234 -8.96 15.47 8.05
CA ALA A 234 -10.34 15.07 7.90
C ALA A 234 -10.68 14.90 6.41
N ALA A 235 -11.40 13.84 6.08
CA ALA A 235 -12.01 13.64 4.78
C ALA A 235 -13.53 13.53 4.97
N TRP A 236 -14.29 14.29 4.18
CA TRP A 236 -15.74 14.35 4.22
C TRP A 236 -16.32 14.10 2.85
N ALA A 237 -17.22 13.12 2.75
CA ALA A 237 -17.94 12.77 1.54
C ALA A 237 -19.45 12.97 1.75
N PRO A 238 -19.96 14.22 1.60
CA PRO A 238 -21.38 14.53 1.80
C PRO A 238 -22.29 13.73 0.88
N LYS A 239 -21.82 13.45 -0.33
CA LYS A 239 -22.42 12.59 -1.34
C LYS A 239 -21.36 11.65 -1.91
N GLU A 240 -21.76 10.58 -2.58
CA GLU A 240 -20.83 9.62 -3.19
C GLU A 240 -19.93 10.25 -4.26
N ASN A 241 -20.40 11.31 -4.88
CA ASN A 241 -19.74 12.05 -5.97
C ASN A 241 -19.12 13.38 -5.52
N ILE A 242 -18.91 13.60 -4.21
CA ILE A 242 -18.22 14.79 -3.67
C ILE A 242 -17.31 14.33 -2.55
N ASN A 243 -16.02 14.69 -2.64
CA ASN A 243 -15.05 14.41 -1.60
C ASN A 243 -14.27 15.69 -1.27
N ILE A 244 -14.14 15.99 0.01
CA ILE A 244 -13.39 17.14 0.52
C ILE A 244 -12.46 16.63 1.60
N ALA A 245 -11.16 16.90 1.47
CA ALA A 245 -10.17 16.51 2.46
C ALA A 245 -9.28 17.71 2.79
N ALA A 246 -8.95 17.87 4.07
CA ALA A 246 -8.00 18.87 4.53
C ALA A 246 -7.29 18.37 5.79
N GLY A 247 -6.11 18.96 6.08
CA GLY A 247 -5.37 18.62 7.28
C GLY A 247 -4.19 19.52 7.56
N LEU A 248 -3.68 19.42 8.80
CA LEU A 248 -2.47 20.06 9.28
C LEU A 248 -1.36 19.02 9.34
N PHE A 249 -0.19 19.32 8.80
CA PHE A 249 0.89 18.37 8.63
C PHE A 249 2.22 18.98 9.06
N GLY A 250 3.00 18.24 9.81
CA GLY A 250 4.40 18.49 10.08
C GLY A 250 5.32 17.89 9.01
N ASP A 251 6.50 17.48 9.43
CA ASP A 251 7.44 16.71 8.62
C ASP A 251 7.06 15.22 8.62
N ASN A 252 7.82 14.39 7.92
CA ASN A 252 7.71 12.93 8.01
C ASN A 252 8.69 12.36 9.06
N GLU A 253 8.61 11.06 9.33
CA GLU A 253 9.44 10.37 10.32
C GLU A 253 10.93 10.35 9.99
N SER A 254 11.28 10.48 8.71
CA SER A 254 12.67 10.42 8.25
C SER A 254 13.45 11.73 8.49
N ILE A 255 12.76 12.80 8.89
CA ILE A 255 13.42 14.07 9.14
C ILE A 255 14.07 14.06 10.52
N SER A 256 15.40 13.99 10.53
CA SER A 256 16.19 14.15 11.75
C SER A 256 16.13 15.60 12.22
N ARG A 257 15.73 15.78 13.48
CA ARG A 257 15.77 17.07 14.15
C ARG A 257 17.05 17.16 14.97
N GLY A 258 17.95 18.07 14.57
CA GLY A 258 19.16 18.34 15.34
C GLY A 258 18.84 18.91 16.73
N SER A 259 19.68 18.61 17.70
CA SER A 259 19.56 19.15 19.06
C SER A 259 19.94 20.62 19.09
N GLY A 260 19.01 21.50 19.47
CA GLY A 260 19.28 22.88 19.85
C GLY A 260 19.54 23.89 18.71
N ALA A 261 19.41 23.50 17.45
CA ALA A 261 19.52 24.42 16.32
C ALA A 261 18.17 24.61 15.65
N ALA A 262 17.79 25.87 15.45
CA ALA A 262 16.70 26.21 14.54
C ALA A 262 17.09 25.84 13.08
N PRO A 263 16.12 25.57 12.21
CA PRO A 263 14.70 25.68 12.42
C PRO A 263 14.12 24.40 13.04
N GLY A 264 13.01 24.59 13.75
CA GLY A 264 12.18 23.48 14.21
C GLY A 264 11.50 22.76 13.05
N GLU A 265 10.45 22.02 13.35
CA GLU A 265 9.64 21.30 12.38
C GLU A 265 9.01 22.23 11.34
N SER A 266 9.04 21.84 10.06
CA SER A 266 8.19 22.44 9.04
C SER A 266 6.73 22.08 9.31
N TRP A 267 5.82 23.01 9.10
CA TRP A 267 4.40 22.71 9.21
C TRP A 267 3.64 23.29 8.01
N GLY A 268 2.45 22.78 7.79
CA GLY A 268 1.61 23.29 6.72
C GLY A 268 0.21 22.76 6.74
N ILE A 269 -0.59 23.28 5.83
CA ILE A 269 -1.97 22.88 5.59
C ILE A 269 -2.09 22.36 4.15
N ASN A 270 -2.80 21.25 3.98
CA ASN A 270 -3.13 20.70 2.66
C ASN A 270 -4.64 20.53 2.54
N GLY A 271 -5.16 20.73 1.34
CA GLY A 271 -6.56 20.51 1.02
C GLY A 271 -6.77 20.04 -0.41
N ARG A 272 -7.80 19.23 -0.61
CA ARG A 272 -8.29 18.76 -1.92
C ARG A 272 -9.81 18.65 -1.89
N ALA A 273 -10.47 19.12 -2.95
CA ALA A 273 -11.91 18.96 -3.14
C ALA A 273 -12.17 18.41 -4.53
N THR A 274 -13.06 17.41 -4.63
CA THR A 274 -13.42 16.75 -5.89
C THR A 274 -14.93 16.67 -6.07
N TRP A 275 -15.34 16.70 -7.31
CA TRP A 275 -16.72 16.54 -7.73
C TRP A 275 -16.80 15.73 -9.01
N GLU A 276 -17.64 14.73 -9.00
CA GLU A 276 -17.96 13.88 -10.14
C GLU A 276 -19.38 14.23 -10.67
N PRO A 277 -19.51 15.20 -11.60
CA PRO A 277 -20.80 15.59 -12.18
C PRO A 277 -21.50 14.44 -12.92
N VAL A 278 -20.75 13.48 -13.44
CA VAL A 278 -21.24 12.22 -13.97
C VAL A 278 -20.56 11.10 -13.19
N PHE A 279 -21.35 10.28 -12.53
CA PHE A 279 -20.87 9.21 -11.65
C PHE A 279 -21.73 7.95 -11.83
N ASP A 280 -21.55 7.31 -12.98
CA ASP A 280 -22.24 6.07 -13.34
C ASP A 280 -21.22 4.96 -13.63
N THR A 281 -21.64 3.72 -13.58
CA THR A 281 -20.79 2.58 -13.95
C THR A 281 -20.29 2.72 -15.38
N GLY A 282 -18.98 2.87 -15.55
CA GLY A 282 -18.34 3.03 -16.86
C GLY A 282 -18.48 4.41 -17.49
N LYS A 283 -19.05 5.38 -16.79
CA LYS A 283 -19.14 6.79 -17.24
C LYS A 283 -18.85 7.72 -16.07
N ILE A 284 -17.65 8.27 -16.05
CA ILE A 284 -17.20 9.20 -15.01
C ILE A 284 -16.74 10.49 -15.68
N ILE A 285 -17.13 11.61 -15.12
CA ILE A 285 -16.45 12.90 -15.29
C ILE A 285 -16.04 13.35 -13.90
N HIS A 286 -14.78 13.59 -13.72
CA HIS A 286 -14.18 14.01 -12.45
C HIS A 286 -13.51 15.37 -12.63
N LEU A 287 -13.73 16.26 -11.69
CA LEU A 287 -13.09 17.56 -11.55
C LEU A 287 -12.60 17.72 -10.12
N GLY A 288 -11.43 18.32 -9.95
CA GLY A 288 -10.91 18.58 -8.62
C GLY A 288 -9.96 19.76 -8.57
N ILE A 289 -9.78 20.24 -7.36
CA ILE A 289 -8.81 21.29 -7.00
C ILE A 289 -8.03 20.85 -5.78
N SER A 290 -6.78 21.22 -5.71
CA SER A 290 -5.95 20.98 -4.54
C SER A 290 -4.99 22.12 -4.28
N GLY A 291 -4.56 22.26 -3.04
CA GLY A 291 -3.57 23.25 -2.65
C GLY A 291 -2.91 22.93 -1.34
N TYR A 292 -1.75 23.52 -1.11
CA TYR A 292 -1.07 23.48 0.16
C TYR A 292 -0.29 24.76 0.45
N TYR A 293 -0.04 24.98 1.73
CA TYR A 293 0.89 25.95 2.27
C TYR A 293 1.89 25.22 3.17
N ARG A 294 3.18 25.58 3.06
CA ARG A 294 4.25 25.05 3.93
C ARG A 294 5.12 26.19 4.45
N ASP A 295 5.50 26.12 5.71
CA ASP A 295 6.38 27.03 6.39
C ASP A 295 7.62 26.31 6.91
N ARG A 296 8.71 27.03 7.20
CA ARG A 296 9.96 26.50 7.79
C ARG A 296 10.56 25.31 7.06
N LEU A 297 10.65 25.41 5.75
CA LEU A 297 11.16 24.35 4.89
C LEU A 297 12.60 23.95 5.21
N LYS A 298 12.94 22.70 4.90
CA LYS A 298 14.29 22.16 5.04
C LYS A 298 14.61 21.30 3.82
N SER A 299 15.83 21.41 3.29
CA SER A 299 16.34 20.54 2.23
C SER A 299 17.63 19.88 2.69
N GLY A 300 17.58 18.58 2.98
CA GLY A 300 18.64 17.90 3.68
C GLY A 300 18.92 18.56 5.03
N ASP A 301 20.16 18.95 5.28
CA ASP A 301 20.56 19.67 6.51
C ASP A 301 20.48 21.22 6.37
N THR A 302 20.08 21.73 5.19
CA THR A 302 19.98 23.18 4.93
C THR A 302 18.61 23.69 5.40
N PRO A 303 18.56 24.59 6.39
CA PRO A 303 17.34 25.23 6.84
C PRO A 303 16.84 26.25 5.80
N ASP A 304 15.56 26.60 5.88
CA ASP A 304 14.89 27.57 5.00
C ASP A 304 15.24 27.32 3.53
N ALA A 305 15.16 26.06 3.10
CA ALA A 305 15.55 25.64 1.77
C ALA A 305 14.58 24.61 1.17
N VAL A 306 14.51 24.58 -0.16
CA VAL A 306 13.75 23.60 -0.94
C VAL A 306 14.53 23.21 -2.20
N ARG A 307 14.39 21.98 -2.62
CA ARG A 307 14.85 21.47 -3.92
C ARG A 307 13.68 20.79 -4.61
N LEU A 308 13.39 21.22 -5.83
CA LEU A 308 12.39 20.62 -6.71
C LEU A 308 13.13 19.82 -7.76
N SER A 309 12.92 18.53 -7.85
CA SER A 309 13.64 17.72 -8.83
C SER A 309 12.86 16.45 -9.19
N ASP A 310 13.07 15.97 -10.40
CA ASP A 310 12.65 14.63 -10.80
C ASP A 310 13.51 14.04 -11.93
N ARG A 311 13.40 12.73 -12.07
CA ARG A 311 14.03 11.90 -13.08
C ARG A 311 13.13 11.76 -14.31
N PRO A 312 13.61 11.21 -15.45
CA PRO A 312 12.80 11.09 -16.67
C PRO A 312 11.75 9.94 -16.59
N ASN A 313 10.88 9.95 -15.57
CA ASN A 313 9.79 8.97 -15.35
C ASN A 313 10.25 7.50 -15.23
N ILE A 314 11.50 7.29 -14.83
CA ILE A 314 12.12 6.00 -14.51
C ILE A 314 13.10 6.22 -13.37
N ARG A 315 13.29 5.22 -12.49
CA ARG A 315 14.09 5.37 -11.25
C ARG A 315 15.38 4.57 -11.23
N ILE A 316 15.72 3.85 -12.29
CA ILE A 316 16.91 3.00 -12.36
C ILE A 316 18.18 3.83 -12.26
N ASP A 317 18.31 4.88 -13.08
CA ASP A 317 19.41 5.84 -12.98
C ASP A 317 19.08 6.96 -11.99
N GLY A 318 20.11 7.52 -11.34
CA GLY A 318 20.00 8.60 -10.36
C GLY A 318 19.87 10.01 -10.94
N GLY A 319 20.07 10.17 -12.27
CA GLY A 319 20.12 11.47 -12.93
C GLY A 319 18.78 12.20 -12.98
N ASN A 320 18.73 13.41 -12.42
CA ASN A 320 17.55 14.27 -12.49
C ASN A 320 17.59 15.09 -13.80
N ILE A 321 16.54 15.00 -14.59
CA ILE A 321 16.36 15.85 -15.79
C ILE A 321 15.75 17.20 -15.45
N ALA A 322 14.93 17.25 -14.43
CA ALA A 322 14.41 18.49 -13.82
C ALA A 322 15.04 18.68 -12.43
N ASP A 323 15.59 19.86 -12.17
CA ASP A 323 16.23 20.16 -10.88
C ASP A 323 16.42 21.68 -10.69
N SER A 324 15.75 22.22 -9.71
CA SER A 324 15.91 23.65 -9.34
C SER A 324 17.26 23.96 -8.68
N GLY A 325 18.05 22.95 -8.29
CA GLY A 325 19.07 23.12 -7.27
C GLY A 325 18.48 23.38 -5.89
N VAL A 326 19.33 23.56 -4.88
CA VAL A 326 18.89 23.92 -3.52
C VAL A 326 18.63 25.43 -3.47
N ILE A 327 17.37 25.81 -3.36
CA ILE A 327 16.95 27.20 -3.19
C ILE A 327 16.94 27.50 -1.70
N THR A 328 17.68 28.51 -1.29
CA THR A 328 17.84 28.94 0.11
C THR A 328 17.04 30.22 0.41
N ASN A 329 16.98 30.58 1.70
CA ASN A 329 16.22 31.72 2.20
C ASN A 329 14.72 31.64 1.86
N VAL A 330 14.16 30.44 1.91
CA VAL A 330 12.74 30.20 1.63
C VAL A 330 11.93 30.48 2.88
N ARG A 331 11.01 31.43 2.79
CA ARG A 331 10.06 31.76 3.85
C ARG A 331 8.89 30.77 3.86
N SER A 332 8.29 30.57 2.70
CA SER A 332 7.14 29.68 2.57
C SER A 332 7.01 29.14 1.14
N LEU A 333 6.26 28.05 1.02
CA LEU A 333 5.92 27.40 -0.22
C LEU A 333 4.40 27.27 -0.31
N GLN A 334 3.83 27.66 -1.44
CA GLN A 334 2.39 27.61 -1.71
C GLN A 334 2.17 26.87 -3.02
N TYR A 335 1.14 26.05 -3.07
CA TYR A 335 0.75 25.33 -4.29
C TYR A 335 -0.74 25.46 -4.53
N GLY A 336 -1.12 25.60 -5.78
CA GLY A 336 -2.49 25.50 -6.27
C GLY A 336 -2.53 24.71 -7.57
N GLY A 337 -3.46 23.76 -7.67
CA GLY A 337 -3.61 22.92 -8.84
C GLY A 337 -5.05 22.53 -9.11
N VAL A 338 -5.26 22.13 -10.35
CA VAL A 338 -6.53 21.62 -10.87
C VAL A 338 -6.33 20.23 -11.46
N GLU A 339 -7.36 19.41 -11.41
CA GLU A 339 -7.37 18.06 -11.95
C GLU A 339 -8.68 17.75 -12.67
N ALA A 340 -8.60 16.98 -13.73
CA ALA A 340 -9.75 16.49 -14.45
C ALA A 340 -9.50 15.04 -14.93
N ALA A 341 -10.54 14.23 -14.89
CA ALA A 341 -10.51 12.88 -15.47
C ALA A 341 -11.86 12.48 -16.06
N GLY A 342 -11.81 11.55 -17.00
CA GLY A 342 -13.00 10.95 -17.61
C GLY A 342 -12.79 9.46 -17.83
N VAL A 343 -13.83 8.67 -17.57
CA VAL A 343 -13.91 7.26 -17.93
C VAL A 343 -15.14 7.07 -18.83
N LEU A 344 -14.96 6.44 -19.97
CA LEU A 344 -16.04 6.09 -20.88
C LEU A 344 -15.81 4.66 -21.40
N GLY A 345 -16.44 3.69 -20.74
CA GLY A 345 -16.16 2.27 -20.99
C GLY A 345 -14.67 1.96 -20.86
N PRO A 346 -14.02 1.44 -21.92
CA PRO A 346 -12.59 1.10 -21.87
C PRO A 346 -11.64 2.31 -21.95
N LEU A 347 -12.14 3.50 -22.30
CA LEU A 347 -11.34 4.72 -22.43
C LEU A 347 -11.24 5.44 -21.08
N THR A 348 -10.03 5.78 -20.68
CA THR A 348 -9.72 6.65 -19.54
C THR A 348 -8.87 7.82 -20.03
N VAL A 349 -9.21 9.04 -19.64
CA VAL A 349 -8.40 10.24 -19.85
C VAL A 349 -8.21 10.93 -18.50
N ALA A 350 -7.04 11.49 -18.25
CA ALA A 350 -6.82 12.30 -17.05
C ALA A 350 -5.70 13.31 -17.27
N GLY A 351 -5.72 14.37 -16.50
CA GLY A 351 -4.67 15.37 -16.49
C GLY A 351 -4.75 16.25 -15.26
N GLU A 352 -3.61 16.80 -14.92
CA GLU A 352 -3.46 17.79 -13.84
C GLU A 352 -2.54 18.92 -14.30
N ALA A 353 -2.77 20.10 -13.76
CA ALA A 353 -1.90 21.25 -13.92
C ALA A 353 -1.80 21.99 -12.60
N GLY A 354 -0.61 22.51 -12.30
CA GLY A 354 -0.39 23.20 -11.05
C GLY A 354 0.72 24.24 -11.12
N ARG A 355 0.65 25.15 -10.17
CA ARG A 355 1.64 26.19 -9.95
C ARG A 355 2.06 26.20 -8.49
N LEU A 356 3.36 26.34 -8.30
CA LEU A 356 4.01 26.46 -7.01
C LEU A 356 4.64 27.83 -6.90
N TRP A 357 4.33 28.55 -5.83
CA TRP A 357 4.90 29.86 -5.48
C TRP A 357 5.83 29.67 -4.31
N LEU A 358 6.93 30.41 -4.35
CA LEU A 358 7.98 30.35 -3.36
C LEU A 358 8.31 31.76 -2.90
N ASP A 359 8.03 32.04 -1.63
CA ASP A 359 8.37 33.31 -0.99
C ASP A 359 9.76 33.21 -0.37
N ARG A 360 10.58 34.29 -0.48
CA ARG A 360 11.95 34.29 0.00
C ARG A 360 12.22 35.42 0.98
N PHE A 361 13.17 35.20 1.87
CA PHE A 361 13.73 36.25 2.69
C PHE A 361 14.79 37.03 1.89
N GLY A 362 14.56 38.31 1.61
CA GLY A 362 15.53 39.20 0.97
C GLY A 362 15.86 38.87 -0.49
N GLY A 363 14.94 38.24 -1.21
CA GLY A 363 15.06 37.94 -2.64
C GLY A 363 13.71 38.07 -3.35
N ASP A 364 13.72 37.92 -4.67
CA ASP A 364 12.49 37.87 -5.46
C ASP A 364 11.72 36.58 -5.18
N ASN A 365 10.40 36.69 -5.23
CA ASN A 365 9.53 35.55 -5.13
C ASN A 365 9.51 34.79 -6.47
N GLU A 366 9.60 33.49 -6.42
CA GLU A 366 9.68 32.62 -7.58
C GLU A 366 8.39 31.83 -7.79
N HIS A 367 8.22 31.32 -9.00
CA HIS A 367 7.12 30.42 -9.27
C HIS A 367 7.54 29.35 -10.29
N PHE A 368 6.98 28.18 -10.14
CA PHE A 368 7.20 27.02 -10.98
C PHE A 368 5.87 26.47 -11.46
N THR A 369 5.85 25.83 -12.62
CA THR A 369 4.63 25.25 -13.20
C THR A 369 4.89 23.85 -13.70
N GLY A 370 3.85 23.03 -13.71
CA GLY A 370 3.92 21.71 -14.30
C GLY A 370 2.53 21.19 -14.61
N TYR A 371 2.48 20.25 -15.54
CA TYR A 371 1.25 19.60 -15.95
C TYR A 371 1.53 18.28 -16.63
N TYR A 372 0.55 17.41 -16.61
CA TYR A 372 0.50 16.22 -17.45
C TYR A 372 -0.91 16.01 -17.99
N GLY A 373 -0.98 15.26 -19.08
CA GLY A 373 -2.23 14.71 -19.59
C GLY A 373 -1.98 13.31 -20.16
N TYR A 374 -2.89 12.39 -19.94
CA TYR A 374 -2.81 11.05 -20.51
C TYR A 374 -4.15 10.52 -21.00
N ALA A 375 -4.06 9.57 -21.93
CA ALA A 375 -5.16 8.72 -22.35
C ALA A 375 -4.73 7.25 -22.22
N ALA A 376 -5.64 6.40 -21.80
CA ALA A 376 -5.44 4.96 -21.68
C ALA A 376 -6.68 4.22 -22.21
N TYR A 377 -6.47 3.09 -22.85
CA TYR A 377 -7.53 2.30 -23.45
C TYR A 377 -7.34 0.81 -23.12
N MET A 378 -8.36 0.21 -22.51
CA MET A 378 -8.38 -1.22 -22.22
C MET A 378 -8.74 -1.99 -23.51
N LEU A 379 -7.72 -2.64 -24.11
CA LEU A 379 -7.87 -3.39 -25.36
C LEU A 379 -8.83 -4.58 -25.22
N THR A 380 -8.96 -5.09 -24.03
CA THR A 380 -9.83 -6.22 -23.67
C THR A 380 -11.23 -5.80 -23.22
N GLY A 381 -11.47 -4.49 -23.09
CA GLY A 381 -12.81 -3.93 -22.89
C GLY A 381 -13.20 -3.65 -21.44
N GLU A 382 -12.33 -3.90 -20.46
CA GLU A 382 -12.59 -3.56 -19.06
C GLU A 382 -12.74 -2.05 -18.89
N THR A 383 -13.39 -1.67 -17.81
CA THR A 383 -13.54 -0.28 -17.40
C THR A 383 -12.70 -0.02 -16.16
N ARG A 384 -11.95 1.09 -16.16
CA ARG A 384 -11.20 1.51 -14.96
C ARG A 384 -12.17 1.99 -13.88
N PRO A 385 -12.19 1.36 -12.69
CA PRO A 385 -13.07 1.80 -11.63
C PRO A 385 -12.62 3.15 -11.04
N PHE A 386 -13.60 3.90 -10.50
CA PHE A 386 -13.37 5.19 -9.86
C PHE A 386 -14.16 5.26 -8.55
N LYS A 387 -13.52 5.66 -7.46
CA LYS A 387 -14.14 5.70 -6.14
C LYS A 387 -13.48 6.76 -5.26
N GLY A 388 -14.29 7.56 -4.56
CA GLY A 388 -13.81 8.52 -3.58
C GLY A 388 -12.83 9.54 -4.17
N GLY A 389 -13.08 10.03 -5.41
CA GLY A 389 -12.23 10.97 -6.09
C GLY A 389 -10.91 10.40 -6.63
N ASN A 390 -10.79 9.07 -6.77
CA ASN A 390 -9.56 8.41 -7.21
C ASN A 390 -9.85 7.20 -8.10
N PHE A 391 -8.89 6.84 -8.97
CA PHE A 391 -8.93 5.58 -9.69
C PHE A 391 -8.72 4.40 -8.74
N ASP A 392 -9.35 3.28 -9.08
CA ASP A 392 -9.27 2.04 -8.31
C ASP A 392 -8.74 0.89 -9.20
N ARG A 393 -8.64 -0.28 -8.62
CA ARG A 393 -8.03 -1.49 -9.15
C ARG A 393 -8.74 -2.01 -10.40
N ILE A 394 -8.02 -2.18 -11.49
CA ILE A 394 -8.48 -2.91 -12.69
C ILE A 394 -8.71 -4.38 -12.31
N ARG A 395 -9.83 -4.92 -12.81
CA ARG A 395 -10.19 -6.34 -12.64
C ARG A 395 -10.41 -6.93 -14.03
N PRO A 396 -9.52 -7.82 -14.48
CA PRO A 396 -9.73 -8.54 -15.73
C PRO A 396 -11.06 -9.29 -15.75
N PHE A 397 -11.73 -9.36 -16.90
CA PHE A 397 -12.93 -10.18 -17.05
C PHE A 397 -12.67 -11.66 -16.76
N LYS A 398 -11.46 -12.14 -17.13
CA LYS A 398 -10.97 -13.48 -16.79
C LYS A 398 -9.47 -13.43 -16.51
N ASP A 399 -9.07 -13.92 -15.35
CA ASP A 399 -7.68 -13.97 -14.93
C ASP A 399 -6.84 -14.96 -15.73
N VAL A 400 -5.54 -14.68 -15.84
CA VAL A 400 -4.56 -15.64 -16.36
C VAL A 400 -4.53 -16.88 -15.46
N GLY A 401 -4.59 -18.05 -16.06
CA GLY A 401 -4.67 -19.32 -15.33
C GLY A 401 -6.09 -19.80 -15.02
N ASN A 402 -7.10 -18.92 -15.16
CA ASN A 402 -8.52 -19.25 -14.98
C ASN A 402 -9.28 -19.22 -16.35
N GLY A 403 -8.61 -19.65 -17.41
CA GLY A 403 -9.17 -19.71 -18.76
C GLY A 403 -9.23 -18.33 -19.46
N GLY A 404 -8.51 -17.34 -18.95
CA GLY A 404 -8.37 -16.00 -19.53
C GLY A 404 -6.92 -15.65 -19.87
N LEU A 405 -6.77 -14.56 -20.61
CA LEU A 405 -5.48 -13.92 -20.92
C LEU A 405 -5.19 -12.71 -20.02
N GLY A 406 -6.05 -12.44 -19.01
CA GLY A 406 -5.98 -11.22 -18.26
C GLY A 406 -6.52 -10.02 -19.04
N ALA A 407 -6.12 -8.81 -18.65
CA ALA A 407 -6.51 -7.58 -19.33
C ALA A 407 -5.30 -6.85 -19.91
N PHE A 408 -5.49 -6.17 -21.05
CA PHE A 408 -4.45 -5.39 -21.72
C PHE A 408 -4.87 -3.93 -21.83
N GLU A 409 -3.96 -3.02 -21.48
CA GLU A 409 -4.14 -1.59 -21.58
C GLU A 409 -2.99 -0.96 -22.37
N ILE A 410 -3.32 -0.08 -23.31
CA ILE A 410 -2.36 0.81 -23.97
C ILE A 410 -2.59 2.22 -23.45
N ALA A 411 -1.51 2.96 -23.20
CA ALA A 411 -1.58 4.31 -22.64
C ALA A 411 -0.54 5.24 -23.25
N PHE A 412 -0.87 6.53 -23.28
CA PHE A 412 -0.01 7.60 -23.76
C PHE A 412 -0.10 8.78 -22.80
N ARG A 413 1.06 9.34 -22.34
CA ARG A 413 1.17 10.52 -21.48
C ARG A 413 2.13 11.52 -22.07
N TYR A 414 1.78 12.79 -22.01
CA TYR A 414 2.69 13.93 -22.07
C TYR A 414 2.81 14.55 -20.68
N ASP A 415 4.03 14.93 -20.29
CA ASP A 415 4.37 15.43 -18.97
C ASP A 415 5.40 16.56 -19.10
N HIS A 416 5.21 17.65 -18.35
CA HIS A 416 6.05 18.83 -18.39
C HIS A 416 6.24 19.44 -17.00
N LEU A 417 7.49 19.81 -16.70
CA LEU A 417 7.87 20.50 -15.46
C LEU A 417 8.78 21.68 -15.81
N ASN A 418 8.36 22.88 -15.45
CA ASN A 418 9.11 24.13 -15.67
C ASN A 418 9.65 24.64 -14.34
N LEU A 419 10.97 24.62 -14.19
CA LEU A 419 11.75 25.14 -13.08
C LEU A 419 12.66 26.32 -13.50
N ALA A 420 12.41 26.92 -14.68
CA ALA A 420 13.25 27.92 -15.30
C ALA A 420 13.50 29.16 -14.43
N ASN A 421 12.55 29.51 -13.59
CA ASN A 421 12.63 30.67 -12.70
C ASN A 421 13.44 30.43 -11.41
N THR A 422 14.19 29.33 -11.32
CA THR A 422 15.01 29.09 -10.13
C THR A 422 16.05 30.19 -9.93
N PRO A 423 16.25 30.70 -8.71
CA PRO A 423 17.30 31.69 -8.41
C PRO A 423 18.71 31.09 -8.38
N VAL A 424 18.81 29.77 -8.51
CA VAL A 424 20.10 29.05 -8.61
C VAL A 424 20.63 29.18 -10.04
N LEU A 425 21.55 30.12 -10.27
CA LEU A 425 22.05 30.50 -11.61
C LEU A 425 22.47 29.30 -12.46
N ALA A 426 23.10 28.31 -11.88
CA ALA A 426 23.50 27.08 -12.58
C ALA A 426 22.31 26.22 -13.05
N ARG A 427 21.08 26.58 -12.68
CA ARG A 427 19.84 25.87 -13.04
C ARG A 427 18.79 26.78 -13.67
N ALA A 428 19.09 28.08 -13.81
CA ALA A 428 18.19 29.01 -14.46
C ALA A 428 17.87 28.53 -15.88
N GLY A 429 16.57 28.57 -16.26
CA GLY A 429 16.10 28.02 -17.53
C GLY A 429 15.92 26.49 -17.56
N ASN A 430 15.97 25.79 -16.42
CA ASN A 430 15.72 24.34 -16.40
C ASN A 430 14.24 24.03 -16.64
N GLU A 431 13.99 23.31 -17.71
CA GLU A 431 12.69 22.74 -18.08
C GLU A 431 12.87 21.29 -18.51
N ALA A 432 11.90 20.46 -18.21
CA ALA A 432 11.90 19.08 -18.63
C ALA A 432 10.53 18.63 -19.12
N SER A 433 10.54 17.78 -20.13
CA SER A 433 9.32 17.17 -20.69
C SER A 433 9.55 15.72 -21.03
N SER A 434 8.48 14.97 -21.06
CA SER A 434 8.50 13.60 -21.55
C SER A 434 7.22 13.20 -22.27
N VAL A 435 7.36 12.22 -23.17
CA VAL A 435 6.27 11.45 -23.75
C VAL A 435 6.48 10.00 -23.30
N THR A 436 5.45 9.41 -22.73
CA THR A 436 5.47 7.99 -22.32
C THR A 436 4.38 7.22 -23.05
N THR A 437 4.75 6.13 -23.71
CA THR A 437 3.81 5.14 -24.24
C THR A 437 3.92 3.90 -23.35
N GLY A 438 2.79 3.43 -22.83
CA GLY A 438 2.69 2.29 -21.92
C GLY A 438 1.88 1.14 -22.52
N LEU A 439 2.30 -0.08 -22.22
CA LEU A 439 1.52 -1.30 -22.43
C LEU A 439 1.50 -2.05 -21.09
N ASN A 440 0.30 -2.25 -20.55
CA ASN A 440 0.10 -2.96 -19.28
C ASN A 440 -0.63 -4.27 -19.55
N TRP A 441 -0.13 -5.35 -18.95
CA TRP A 441 -0.77 -6.66 -18.94
C TRP A 441 -1.12 -7.04 -17.50
N TYR A 442 -2.40 -6.99 -17.17
CA TYR A 442 -2.96 -7.36 -15.87
C TYR A 442 -3.25 -8.87 -15.89
N PHE A 443 -2.46 -9.66 -15.17
CA PHE A 443 -2.69 -11.11 -15.06
C PHE A 443 -3.96 -11.42 -14.27
N ASN A 444 -4.16 -10.67 -13.22
CA ASN A 444 -5.29 -10.70 -12.31
C ASN A 444 -5.35 -9.31 -11.60
N PRO A 445 -6.30 -9.06 -10.68
CA PRO A 445 -6.38 -7.76 -10.01
C PRO A 445 -5.14 -7.34 -9.22
N TYR A 446 -4.21 -8.24 -8.90
CA TYR A 446 -3.11 -8.02 -7.97
C TYR A 446 -1.71 -8.15 -8.59
N ALA A 447 -1.64 -8.70 -9.81
CA ALA A 447 -0.38 -8.89 -10.51
C ALA A 447 -0.45 -8.34 -11.93
N LYS A 448 0.55 -7.56 -12.33
CA LYS A 448 0.66 -6.98 -13.67
C LYS A 448 2.09 -6.87 -14.13
N LEU A 449 2.28 -6.90 -15.44
CA LEU A 449 3.53 -6.58 -16.13
C LEU A 449 3.32 -5.30 -16.93
N MET A 450 4.21 -4.34 -16.77
CA MET A 450 4.12 -3.02 -17.39
C MET A 450 5.34 -2.81 -18.27
N PHE A 451 5.14 -2.23 -19.45
CA PHE A 451 6.19 -1.81 -20.38
C PHE A 451 5.99 -0.34 -20.70
N ASN A 452 7.02 0.48 -20.56
CA ASN A 452 7.00 1.88 -20.92
C ASN A 452 8.15 2.20 -21.89
N TRP A 453 7.84 2.86 -22.99
CA TRP A 453 8.80 3.63 -23.77
C TRP A 453 8.65 5.09 -23.40
N ILE A 454 9.73 5.71 -22.95
CA ILE A 454 9.77 7.08 -22.45
C ILE A 454 10.74 7.85 -23.34
N ARG A 455 10.26 8.85 -24.06
CA ARG A 455 11.09 9.87 -24.68
C ARG A 455 11.12 11.08 -23.77
N PHE A 456 12.31 11.52 -23.39
CA PHE A 456 12.51 12.65 -22.51
C PHE A 456 13.46 13.69 -23.10
N TRP A 457 13.28 14.94 -22.73
CA TRP A 457 14.18 16.05 -23.05
C TRP A 457 14.11 17.11 -21.97
N GLY A 458 15.21 17.82 -21.78
CA GLY A 458 15.31 18.94 -20.84
C GLY A 458 16.35 19.94 -21.29
N ASP A 459 16.10 21.20 -20.94
CA ASP A 459 17.01 22.30 -21.14
C ASP A 459 17.65 22.68 -19.79
N ASN A 460 18.94 23.03 -19.80
CA ASN A 460 19.73 23.39 -18.61
C ASN A 460 19.60 22.38 -17.45
N THR A 461 19.63 21.09 -17.79
CA THR A 461 19.58 20.03 -16.80
C THR A 461 20.86 19.98 -15.95
N PRO A 462 20.83 19.41 -14.74
CA PRO A 462 22.05 19.24 -13.95
C PRO A 462 23.03 18.23 -14.52
N LEU A 463 22.62 17.50 -15.54
CA LEU A 463 23.37 16.38 -16.14
C LEU A 463 24.42 16.84 -17.15
N ASP A 464 24.20 17.99 -17.75
CA ASP A 464 25.03 18.50 -18.84
C ASP A 464 25.49 19.96 -18.55
N PRO A 465 26.49 20.49 -19.27
CA PRO A 465 26.95 21.88 -19.12
C PRO A 465 25.80 22.89 -19.29
N ILE A 466 25.92 24.04 -18.61
CA ILE A 466 24.93 25.12 -18.69
C ILE A 466 24.68 25.52 -20.14
N GLY A 467 23.43 25.65 -20.54
CA GLY A 467 23.00 25.98 -21.90
C GLY A 467 22.82 24.78 -22.81
N SER A 468 23.14 23.58 -22.33
CA SER A 468 22.99 22.35 -23.11
C SER A 468 21.59 21.77 -23.01
N LYS A 469 21.29 20.88 -23.96
CA LYS A 469 20.08 20.05 -23.98
C LYS A 469 20.43 18.61 -23.65
N THR A 470 19.62 17.96 -22.83
CA THR A 470 19.68 16.53 -22.57
C THR A 470 18.48 15.87 -23.21
N LYS A 471 18.67 14.87 -24.08
CA LYS A 471 17.57 14.11 -24.70
C LYS A 471 17.90 12.62 -24.72
N GLY A 472 16.90 11.82 -24.54
CA GLY A 472 17.04 10.36 -24.63
C GLY A 472 15.72 9.63 -24.76
N ASP A 473 15.84 8.33 -24.92
CA ASP A 473 14.77 7.36 -24.80
C ASP A 473 15.11 6.41 -23.66
N ALA A 474 14.10 5.96 -22.92
CA ALA A 474 14.22 4.87 -21.99
C ALA A 474 13.17 3.80 -22.30
N PHE A 475 13.56 2.53 -22.20
CA PHE A 475 12.69 1.38 -22.29
C PHE A 475 12.67 0.72 -20.92
N ALA A 476 11.52 0.66 -20.30
CA ALA A 476 11.39 0.16 -18.93
C ALA A 476 10.31 -0.89 -18.83
N THR A 477 10.53 -1.85 -17.95
CA THR A 477 9.53 -2.85 -17.58
C THR A 477 9.44 -2.96 -16.06
N ARG A 478 8.23 -3.23 -15.56
CA ARG A 478 7.96 -3.48 -14.14
C ARG A 478 7.10 -4.72 -14.00
N LEU A 479 7.56 -5.66 -13.17
CA LEU A 479 6.69 -6.68 -12.58
C LEU A 479 6.15 -6.14 -11.25
N HIS A 480 4.84 -6.11 -11.12
CA HIS A 480 4.13 -5.66 -9.92
C HIS A 480 3.29 -6.79 -9.34
N LEU A 481 3.38 -6.98 -8.05
CA LEU A 481 2.53 -7.86 -7.24
C LEU A 481 2.13 -7.13 -5.96
N ASP A 482 0.84 -7.14 -5.63
CA ASP A 482 0.34 -6.66 -4.33
C ASP A 482 -0.72 -7.60 -3.74
N PHE A 483 -0.95 -7.53 -2.44
CA PHE A 483 -2.00 -8.29 -1.73
C PHE A 483 -2.51 -7.59 -0.48
#